data_1f4225950a3b1bc79c8b24c07e70fd83
#
_entry.id   1f4225950a3b1bc79c8b24c07e70fd83
#
_cell.length_a   1.000
_cell.length_b   1.000
_cell.length_c   1.000
_cell.angle_alpha   90.00
_cell.angle_beta   90.00
_cell.angle_gamma   90.00
#
_symmetry.space_group_name_H-M   'P 1'
#
loop_
_entity.id
_entity.type
_entity.pdbx_description
1 polymer ?
#
loop_
_entity_poly.entity_id
_entity_poly.type
_entity_poly.pdbx_seq_one_letter_code
_entity_poly.pdbx_strand_id
1 'polypeptide(L)'
;MDKRIIGIIIPIIVIIIASLLFISPFSEITTNKNNENIGLVINSPSSSISLQQLDEIFTDASSTGIGRSNVYLFWNIIEPIEGKFDWSQSDIIMGLNEKNNHKVTLYFSIINGATLGPFPDWIGKPTLNGINEDELVTVLDAILSRYHIVDSVIIAGETESQFRYNERFIPVYQELFSNVYDRIKEKHSDVKFGNSFALHQVMNKNLKNIVNDLAIGDFVAFSYTPTDNLNEINKTPEESILELNQIFEIIPNKKIAFFEISWSTSDFVNGNSISQQNFIEKLFNFYEQNESKIEFLTWYRYIDQEIDSCVTKNQKIGDQTITVGGGSSMGTSEHVIERLNQYNCNAGIVTTDKNFKLGWNEFKTQIQMLN
;
A
#
# COMPACT_ATOMS: atom_id res chain seq x y z
N MET A 1 54.64 19.54 -51.45
CA MET A 1 54.11 19.04 -50.19
C MET A 1 55.14 18.09 -49.60
N ASP A 2 55.58 18.41 -48.45
CA ASP A 2 56.68 17.69 -47.78
C ASP A 2 56.25 16.29 -47.37
N LYS A 3 57.00 15.26 -47.79
CA LYS A 3 56.67 13.87 -47.49
C LYS A 3 56.60 13.57 -46.00
N ARG A 4 57.13 14.46 -45.15
CA ARG A 4 57.04 14.32 -43.65
C ARG A 4 55.67 14.71 -43.09
N ILE A 5 54.88 15.55 -43.79
CA ILE A 5 53.56 15.96 -43.35
C ILE A 5 52.51 14.84 -43.62
N ILE A 6 52.70 14.07 -44.70
CA ILE A 6 51.81 12.96 -45.06
C ILE A 6 51.95 11.78 -44.06
N GLY A 7 53.18 11.55 -43.53
CA GLY A 7 53.42 10.49 -42.55
C GLY A 7 52.82 10.71 -41.16
N ILE A 8 52.46 11.96 -40.81
CA ILE A 8 51.85 12.30 -39.51
C ILE A 8 50.32 12.36 -39.62
N ILE A 9 49.78 12.71 -40.79
CA ILE A 9 48.31 12.82 -40.95
C ILE A 9 47.63 11.45 -40.99
N ILE A 10 48.24 10.43 -41.61
CA ILE A 10 47.65 9.08 -41.71
C ILE A 10 47.45 8.41 -40.35
N PRO A 11 48.39 8.39 -39.39
CA PRO A 11 48.17 7.78 -38.09
C PRO A 11 47.14 8.55 -37.23
N ILE A 12 47.03 9.88 -37.38
CA ILE A 12 46.03 10.68 -36.67
C ILE A 12 44.61 10.39 -37.17
N ILE A 13 44.43 10.22 -38.47
CA ILE A 13 43.14 9.85 -39.07
C ILE A 13 42.73 8.43 -38.65
N VAL A 14 43.67 7.48 -38.59
CA VAL A 14 43.38 6.10 -38.13
C VAL A 14 43.02 6.08 -36.67
N ILE A 15 43.63 6.90 -35.80
CA ILE A 15 43.28 6.99 -34.37
C ILE A 15 41.89 7.64 -34.22
N ILE A 16 41.54 8.66 -35.00
CA ILE A 16 40.21 9.26 -34.94
C ILE A 16 39.13 8.28 -35.44
N ILE A 17 39.39 7.53 -36.50
CA ILE A 17 38.44 6.52 -37.01
C ILE A 17 38.34 5.35 -36.02
N ALA A 18 39.43 4.92 -35.41
CA ALA A 18 39.38 3.86 -34.38
C ALA A 18 38.63 4.31 -33.10
N SER A 19 38.80 5.59 -32.70
CA SER A 19 38.04 6.13 -31.55
C SER A 19 36.52 6.30 -31.85
N LEU A 20 36.15 6.54 -33.11
CA LEU A 20 34.75 6.59 -33.55
C LEU A 20 34.11 5.20 -33.66
N LEU A 21 34.89 4.14 -33.90
CA LEU A 21 34.43 2.77 -33.96
C LEU A 21 34.27 2.12 -32.55
N PHE A 22 34.89 2.72 -31.54
CA PHE A 22 34.76 2.31 -30.13
C PHE A 22 33.74 3.14 -29.32
N ILE A 23 33.06 4.10 -29.94
CA ILE A 23 31.83 4.63 -29.38
C ILE A 23 30.77 3.54 -29.63
N SER A 24 30.71 2.57 -28.72
CA SER A 24 29.52 1.73 -28.59
C SER A 24 28.33 2.69 -28.64
N PRO A 25 27.27 2.40 -29.43
CA PRO A 25 26.06 3.18 -29.27
C PRO A 25 25.78 3.13 -27.75
N PHE A 26 25.76 4.32 -27.15
CA PHE A 26 25.17 4.43 -25.82
C PHE A 26 23.86 3.67 -25.96
N SER A 27 23.77 2.48 -25.36
CA SER A 27 22.48 1.91 -25.09
C SER A 27 21.77 3.04 -24.38
N GLU A 28 20.77 3.63 -25.04
CA GLU A 28 19.81 4.45 -24.34
C GLU A 28 19.50 3.62 -23.09
N ILE A 29 19.96 4.08 -21.94
CA ILE A 29 19.41 3.63 -20.69
C ILE A 29 17.98 4.10 -20.84
N THR A 30 17.13 3.23 -21.34
CA THR A 30 15.69 3.37 -21.19
C THR A 30 15.54 3.40 -19.68
N THR A 31 15.46 4.61 -19.12
CA THR A 31 14.98 4.80 -17.78
C THR A 31 13.57 4.24 -17.84
N ASN A 32 13.41 2.97 -17.44
CA ASN A 32 12.10 2.40 -17.24
C ASN A 32 11.39 3.38 -16.32
N LYS A 33 10.44 4.11 -16.88
CA LYS A 33 9.66 5.05 -16.11
C LYS A 33 8.86 4.22 -15.11
N ASN A 34 9.07 4.47 -13.83
CA ASN A 34 8.28 3.81 -12.80
C ASN A 34 6.78 4.06 -13.04
N ASN A 35 5.97 3.05 -12.89
CA ASN A 35 4.52 3.19 -13.03
C ASN A 35 3.93 3.76 -11.73
N GLU A 36 3.55 5.04 -11.74
CA GLU A 36 3.07 5.76 -10.55
C GLU A 36 1.76 5.21 -9.98
N ASN A 37 1.02 4.42 -10.74
CA ASN A 37 -0.25 3.82 -10.31
C ASN A 37 -0.09 2.39 -9.79
N ILE A 38 1.08 1.77 -9.95
CA ILE A 38 1.36 0.42 -9.46
C ILE A 38 2.32 0.50 -8.28
N GLY A 39 1.97 -0.16 -7.19
CA GLY A 39 2.70 -0.09 -5.94
C GLY A 39 2.94 -1.43 -5.25
N LEU A 40 3.81 -1.36 -4.26
CA LEU A 40 4.08 -2.42 -3.28
C LEU A 40 4.01 -1.86 -1.87
N VAL A 41 3.46 -2.63 -0.93
CA VAL A 41 3.72 -2.41 0.49
C VAL A 41 5.12 -2.92 0.78
N ILE A 42 6.08 -1.98 0.91
CA ILE A 42 7.48 -2.32 1.16
C ILE A 42 7.69 -2.51 2.65
N ASN A 43 7.96 -3.72 3.05
CA ASN A 43 8.12 -4.12 4.44
C ASN A 43 9.47 -4.80 4.68
N SER A 44 9.89 -4.88 5.94
CA SER A 44 11.07 -5.67 6.32
C SER A 44 10.68 -7.10 6.70
N PRO A 45 11.60 -8.08 6.57
CA PRO A 45 11.34 -9.47 6.98
C PRO A 45 11.24 -9.64 8.51
N SER A 46 11.84 -8.73 9.27
CA SER A 46 11.83 -8.74 10.73
C SER A 46 11.82 -7.33 11.31
N SER A 47 11.52 -7.19 12.60
CA SER A 47 11.48 -5.91 13.31
C SER A 47 12.86 -5.30 13.60
N SER A 48 13.95 -6.04 13.38
CA SER A 48 15.32 -5.63 13.67
C SER A 48 16.20 -5.73 12.43
N ILE A 49 16.21 -4.65 11.64
CA ILE A 49 17.12 -4.53 10.49
C ILE A 49 17.86 -3.19 10.56
N SER A 50 19.03 -3.13 9.93
CA SER A 50 19.77 -1.88 9.80
C SER A 50 19.13 -0.96 8.74
N LEU A 51 19.42 0.34 8.83
CA LEU A 51 18.99 1.30 7.81
C LEU A 51 19.52 0.92 6.40
N GLN A 52 20.76 0.41 6.33
CA GLN A 52 21.33 -0.08 5.08
C GLN A 52 20.52 -1.24 4.48
N GLN A 53 20.16 -2.23 5.31
CA GLN A 53 19.32 -3.35 4.86
C GLN A 53 17.93 -2.89 4.41
N LEU A 54 17.35 -1.90 5.09
CA LEU A 54 16.08 -1.31 4.69
C LEU A 54 16.20 -0.59 3.34
N ASP A 55 17.27 0.17 3.12
CA ASP A 55 17.57 0.85 1.86
C ASP A 55 17.76 -0.15 0.69
N GLU A 56 18.46 -1.25 0.93
CA GLU A 56 18.58 -2.36 -0.04
C GLU A 56 17.21 -2.94 -0.40
N ILE A 57 16.33 -3.18 0.59
CA ILE A 57 14.96 -3.68 0.36
C ILE A 57 14.16 -2.70 -0.50
N PHE A 58 14.23 -1.40 -0.24
CA PHE A 58 13.55 -0.38 -1.05
C PHE A 58 14.09 -0.36 -2.49
N THR A 59 15.39 -0.46 -2.66
CA THR A 59 16.04 -0.51 -3.98
C THR A 59 15.63 -1.75 -4.76
N ASP A 60 15.62 -2.92 -4.11
CA ASP A 60 15.21 -4.18 -4.73
C ASP A 60 13.73 -4.15 -5.13
N ALA A 61 12.86 -3.69 -4.24
CA ALA A 61 11.42 -3.52 -4.54
C ALA A 61 11.20 -2.59 -5.73
N SER A 62 11.92 -1.46 -5.78
CA SER A 62 11.84 -0.48 -6.87
C SER A 62 12.31 -1.04 -8.21
N SER A 63 13.20 -2.04 -8.21
CA SER A 63 13.67 -2.72 -9.44
C SER A 63 12.57 -3.46 -10.21
N THR A 64 11.39 -3.62 -9.62
CA THR A 64 10.19 -4.14 -10.32
C THR A 64 9.59 -3.11 -11.29
N GLY A 65 9.86 -1.83 -11.12
CA GLY A 65 9.27 -0.73 -11.88
C GLY A 65 8.05 -0.08 -11.21
N ILE A 66 7.80 -0.37 -9.93
CA ILE A 66 6.76 0.34 -9.16
C ILE A 66 7.08 1.83 -9.04
N GLY A 67 6.06 2.66 -9.02
CA GLY A 67 6.17 4.10 -8.77
C GLY A 67 5.41 4.55 -7.51
N ARG A 68 4.93 3.62 -6.70
CA ARG A 68 4.14 3.90 -5.50
C ARG A 68 4.45 2.93 -4.36
N SER A 69 4.30 3.41 -3.11
CA SER A 69 4.21 2.55 -1.93
C SER A 69 3.17 3.06 -0.93
N ASN A 70 2.77 2.19 -0.01
CA ASN A 70 1.92 2.60 1.12
C ASN A 70 2.79 2.90 2.34
N VAL A 71 2.50 4.00 3.04
CA VAL A 71 3.14 4.37 4.31
C VAL A 71 2.07 4.53 5.38
N TYR A 72 2.27 3.86 6.52
CA TYR A 72 1.34 3.88 7.65
C TYR A 72 1.89 4.81 8.72
N LEU A 73 1.20 5.94 8.95
CA LEU A 73 1.52 6.86 10.03
C LEU A 73 0.33 6.92 10.98
N PHE A 74 0.62 6.81 12.26
CA PHE A 74 -0.40 6.89 13.30
C PHE A 74 -0.25 8.19 14.10
N TRP A 75 -1.38 8.82 14.41
CA TRP A 75 -1.40 10.14 15.08
C TRP A 75 -0.63 10.14 16.39
N ASN A 76 -0.82 9.10 17.22
CA ASN A 76 -0.12 8.96 18.49
C ASN A 76 1.42 8.84 18.38
N ILE A 77 1.92 8.44 17.22
CA ILE A 77 3.36 8.35 16.93
C ILE A 77 3.87 9.69 16.40
N ILE A 78 3.11 10.33 15.50
CA ILE A 78 3.51 11.57 14.85
C ILE A 78 3.42 12.77 15.80
N GLU A 79 2.41 12.80 16.67
CA GLU A 79 2.19 13.90 17.61
C GLU A 79 1.97 13.35 19.03
N PRO A 80 3.00 12.76 19.67
CA PRO A 80 2.87 12.14 20.99
C PRO A 80 2.55 13.15 22.11
N ILE A 81 2.86 14.42 21.91
CA ILE A 81 2.58 15.54 22.80
C ILE A 81 1.93 16.64 21.96
N GLU A 82 0.87 17.26 22.46
CA GLU A 82 0.14 18.33 21.79
C GLU A 82 1.08 19.41 21.21
N GLY A 83 0.97 19.68 19.92
CA GLY A 83 1.79 20.63 19.18
C GLY A 83 3.27 20.24 19.00
N LYS A 84 3.67 19.01 19.37
CA LYS A 84 5.06 18.52 19.20
C LYS A 84 5.09 17.28 18.32
N PHE A 85 5.53 17.49 17.09
CA PHE A 85 5.66 16.42 16.11
C PHE A 85 6.99 15.67 16.27
N ASP A 86 6.94 14.34 16.20
CA ASP A 86 8.11 13.45 16.08
C ASP A 86 8.17 12.85 14.67
N TRP A 87 9.08 13.35 13.88
CA TRP A 87 9.29 12.93 12.49
C TRP A 87 10.38 11.85 12.34
N SER A 88 10.99 11.40 13.43
CA SER A 88 12.19 10.57 13.40
C SER A 88 12.02 9.27 12.60
N GLN A 89 10.88 8.61 12.73
CA GLN A 89 10.59 7.38 11.99
C GLN A 89 10.04 7.68 10.58
N SER A 90 9.14 8.65 10.47
CA SER A 90 8.52 8.99 9.19
C SER A 90 9.51 9.57 8.19
N ASP A 91 10.48 10.39 8.64
CA ASP A 91 11.54 10.94 7.77
C ASP A 91 12.37 9.83 7.09
N ILE A 92 12.63 8.73 7.80
CA ILE A 92 13.38 7.60 7.23
C ILE A 92 12.57 6.95 6.09
N ILE A 93 11.32 6.58 6.37
CA ILE A 93 10.49 5.87 5.39
C ILE A 93 10.12 6.77 4.21
N MET A 94 9.80 8.03 4.46
CA MET A 94 9.50 9.01 3.40
C MET A 94 10.74 9.32 2.56
N GLY A 95 11.92 9.48 3.19
CA GLY A 95 13.18 9.68 2.48
C GLY A 95 13.58 8.50 1.59
N LEU A 96 13.31 7.26 2.01
CA LEU A 96 13.54 6.08 1.17
C LEU A 96 12.58 6.03 -0.04
N ASN A 97 11.33 6.44 0.14
CA ASN A 97 10.37 6.55 -0.96
C ASN A 97 10.80 7.65 -1.96
N GLU A 98 11.17 8.83 -1.46
CA GLU A 98 11.64 9.94 -2.28
C GLU A 98 12.90 9.57 -3.07
N LYS A 99 13.88 8.94 -2.43
CA LYS A 99 15.11 8.43 -3.06
C LYS A 99 14.81 7.49 -4.23
N ASN A 100 13.76 6.68 -4.13
CA ASN A 100 13.35 5.71 -5.16
C ASN A 100 12.29 6.26 -6.13
N ASN A 101 11.96 7.55 -6.05
CA ASN A 101 10.93 8.22 -6.87
C ASN A 101 9.54 7.58 -6.74
N HIS A 102 9.15 7.16 -5.55
CA HIS A 102 7.83 6.65 -5.28
C HIS A 102 6.87 7.77 -4.85
N LYS A 103 5.68 7.77 -5.40
CA LYS A 103 4.50 8.39 -4.78
C LYS A 103 4.11 7.61 -3.54
N VAL A 104 3.48 8.26 -2.59
CA VAL A 104 3.05 7.62 -1.35
C VAL A 104 1.55 7.69 -1.20
N THR A 105 0.93 6.53 -0.98
CA THR A 105 -0.40 6.43 -0.39
C THR A 105 -0.22 6.41 1.12
N LEU A 106 -0.62 7.48 1.78
CA LEU A 106 -0.55 7.62 3.22
C LEU A 106 -1.77 6.97 3.88
N TYR A 107 -1.55 6.01 4.75
CA TYR A 107 -2.56 5.52 5.68
C TYR A 107 -2.43 6.30 7.00
N PHE A 108 -3.31 7.28 7.18
CA PHE A 108 -3.44 8.06 8.40
C PHE A 108 -4.88 7.92 8.90
N SER A 109 -5.16 6.80 9.55
CA SER A 109 -6.52 6.39 9.83
C SER A 109 -6.97 6.76 11.23
N ILE A 110 -8.12 7.48 11.32
CA ILE A 110 -8.86 7.75 12.55
C ILE A 110 -9.87 6.66 12.88
N ILE A 111 -10.20 5.82 11.89
CA ILE A 111 -10.99 4.59 12.04
C ILE A 111 -10.11 3.44 11.56
N ASN A 112 -9.92 2.42 12.38
CA ASN A 112 -9.13 1.25 12.06
C ASN A 112 -9.96 -0.01 12.38
N GLY A 113 -10.67 -0.49 11.38
CA GLY A 113 -11.65 -1.55 11.52
C GLY A 113 -12.76 -1.17 12.52
N ALA A 114 -13.00 -1.99 13.52
CA ALA A 114 -14.03 -1.74 14.54
C ALA A 114 -13.63 -0.74 15.64
N THR A 115 -12.43 -0.16 15.54
CA THR A 115 -11.89 0.75 16.57
C THR A 115 -11.61 2.14 16.03
N LEU A 116 -11.68 3.15 16.90
CA LEU A 116 -11.21 4.50 16.60
C LEU A 116 -9.76 4.68 17.04
N GLY A 117 -8.99 5.46 16.28
CA GLY A 117 -7.58 5.74 16.55
C GLY A 117 -6.62 4.71 15.93
N PRO A 118 -5.36 4.66 16.42
CA PRO A 118 -4.91 5.17 17.73
C PRO A 118 -4.71 6.69 17.79
N PHE A 119 -5.24 7.30 18.84
CA PHE A 119 -5.06 8.72 19.13
C PHE A 119 -3.93 8.96 20.14
N PRO A 120 -3.30 10.13 20.14
CA PRO A 120 -2.36 10.53 21.19
C PRO A 120 -3.02 10.53 22.59
N ASP A 121 -2.23 10.29 23.63
CA ASP A 121 -2.72 10.25 25.02
C ASP A 121 -3.38 11.57 25.46
N TRP A 122 -2.92 12.71 24.93
CA TRP A 122 -3.48 14.04 25.23
C TRP A 122 -4.89 14.26 24.62
N ILE A 123 -5.24 13.56 23.54
CA ILE A 123 -6.61 13.50 23.00
C ILE A 123 -7.46 12.50 23.81
N GLY A 124 -6.84 11.44 24.31
CA GLY A 124 -7.50 10.36 25.02
C GLY A 124 -8.25 9.39 24.09
N LYS A 125 -9.50 9.05 24.47
CA LYS A 125 -10.34 8.12 23.71
C LYS A 125 -11.65 8.81 23.28
N PRO A 126 -11.63 9.63 22.25
CA PRO A 126 -12.83 10.32 21.81
C PRO A 126 -13.83 9.32 21.22
N THR A 127 -15.12 9.67 21.33
CA THR A 127 -16.14 9.08 20.45
C THR A 127 -16.04 9.74 19.07
N LEU A 128 -16.69 9.18 18.07
CA LEU A 128 -16.68 9.74 16.72
C LEU A 128 -17.10 11.23 16.68
N ASN A 129 -18.13 11.59 17.46
CA ASN A 129 -18.60 12.98 17.62
C ASN A 129 -17.64 13.88 18.42
N GLY A 130 -16.69 13.30 19.11
CA GLY A 130 -15.73 14.03 19.95
C GLY A 130 -14.36 14.18 19.33
N ILE A 131 -14.17 13.74 18.09
CA ILE A 131 -12.94 13.98 17.32
C ILE A 131 -12.90 15.47 16.97
N ASN A 132 -11.83 16.16 17.40
CA ASN A 132 -11.63 17.56 17.09
C ASN A 132 -11.14 17.75 15.66
N GLU A 133 -11.97 18.41 14.83
CA GLU A 133 -11.66 18.65 13.41
C GLU A 133 -10.44 19.57 13.23
N ASP A 134 -10.27 20.59 14.08
CA ASP A 134 -9.14 21.53 13.99
C ASP A 134 -7.81 20.85 14.24
N GLU A 135 -7.75 19.96 15.22
CA GLU A 135 -6.57 19.15 15.53
C GLU A 135 -6.26 18.16 14.39
N LEU A 136 -7.30 17.49 13.86
CA LEU A 136 -7.14 16.56 12.76
C LEU A 136 -6.64 17.26 11.48
N VAL A 137 -7.18 18.43 11.15
CA VAL A 137 -6.70 19.26 10.03
C VAL A 137 -5.26 19.71 10.29
N THR A 138 -4.92 20.11 11.52
CA THR A 138 -3.57 20.58 11.85
C THR A 138 -2.52 19.48 11.65
N VAL A 139 -2.76 18.26 12.12
CA VAL A 139 -1.79 17.17 11.95
C VAL A 139 -1.68 16.73 10.50
N LEU A 140 -2.80 16.65 9.75
CA LEU A 140 -2.77 16.32 8.32
C LEU A 140 -2.03 17.40 7.51
N ASP A 141 -2.31 18.68 7.76
CA ASP A 141 -1.60 19.80 7.11
C ASP A 141 -0.09 19.74 7.38
N ALA A 142 0.31 19.45 8.63
CA ALA A 142 1.71 19.31 8.99
C ALA A 142 2.40 18.15 8.24
N ILE A 143 1.75 16.99 8.12
CA ILE A 143 2.27 15.83 7.39
C ILE A 143 2.40 16.16 5.89
N LEU A 144 1.34 16.68 5.26
CA LEU A 144 1.30 16.96 3.83
C LEU A 144 2.22 18.11 3.41
N SER A 145 2.40 19.12 4.28
CA SER A 145 3.36 20.19 4.07
C SER A 145 4.82 19.71 4.16
N ARG A 146 5.07 18.66 4.94
CA ARG A 146 6.40 18.07 5.08
C ARG A 146 6.74 17.10 3.95
N TYR A 147 5.80 16.27 3.51
CA TYR A 147 6.02 15.16 2.60
C TYR A 147 5.26 15.31 1.28
N HIS A 148 5.81 16.08 0.35
CA HIS A 148 5.19 16.37 -0.95
C HIS A 148 5.08 15.15 -1.89
N ILE A 149 5.69 14.01 -1.54
CA ILE A 149 5.53 12.75 -2.27
C ILE A 149 4.21 12.04 -1.96
N VAL A 150 3.48 12.49 -0.92
CA VAL A 150 2.14 11.98 -0.59
C VAL A 150 1.15 12.55 -1.59
N ASP A 151 0.53 11.71 -2.39
CA ASP A 151 -0.50 12.09 -3.37
C ASP A 151 -1.90 11.56 -3.02
N SER A 152 -1.97 10.61 -2.10
CA SER A 152 -3.22 9.96 -1.69
C SER A 152 -3.22 9.69 -0.19
N VAL A 153 -4.39 9.87 0.46
CA VAL A 153 -4.58 9.64 1.90
C VAL A 153 -5.76 8.72 2.13
N ILE A 154 -5.57 7.67 2.91
CA ILE A 154 -6.63 6.85 3.49
C ILE A 154 -6.88 7.35 4.91
N ILE A 155 -8.05 7.95 5.15
CA ILE A 155 -8.39 8.54 6.45
C ILE A 155 -9.19 7.60 7.35
N ALA A 156 -9.78 6.55 6.77
CA ALA A 156 -10.46 5.48 7.50
C ALA A 156 -10.20 4.14 6.82
N GLY A 157 -9.79 3.16 7.60
CA GLY A 157 -9.45 1.81 7.15
C GLY A 157 -10.44 0.76 7.64
N GLU A 158 -10.78 -0.22 6.78
CA GLU A 158 -11.80 -1.26 7.05
C GLU A 158 -13.08 -0.65 7.63
N THR A 159 -13.52 0.43 7.00
CA THR A 159 -14.54 1.35 7.50
C THR A 159 -15.90 0.65 7.70
N GLU A 160 -16.20 -0.37 6.91
CA GLU A 160 -17.41 -1.18 7.04
C GLU A 160 -17.51 -1.85 8.42
N SER A 161 -16.39 -2.21 9.02
CA SER A 161 -16.35 -2.89 10.31
C SER A 161 -16.80 -1.97 11.44
N GLN A 162 -16.50 -0.67 11.39
CA GLN A 162 -16.93 0.33 12.36
C GLN A 162 -18.45 0.54 12.34
N PHE A 163 -19.03 0.57 11.13
CA PHE A 163 -20.43 0.96 10.96
C PHE A 163 -21.39 -0.21 10.87
N ARG A 164 -20.95 -1.45 10.71
CA ARG A 164 -21.77 -2.64 10.56
C ARG A 164 -22.89 -2.80 11.59
N TYR A 165 -22.67 -2.32 12.80
CA TYR A 165 -23.65 -2.35 13.89
C TYR A 165 -23.99 -0.96 14.41
N ASN A 166 -23.49 0.09 13.77
CA ASN A 166 -23.57 1.47 14.21
C ASN A 166 -23.88 2.43 13.05
N GLU A 167 -24.69 2.00 12.10
CA GLU A 167 -25.02 2.79 10.88
C GLU A 167 -25.55 4.19 11.20
N ARG A 168 -26.19 4.39 12.36
CA ARG A 168 -26.65 5.70 12.84
C ARG A 168 -25.54 6.76 12.96
N PHE A 169 -24.27 6.35 13.00
CA PHE A 169 -23.12 7.24 13.07
C PHE A 169 -22.51 7.55 11.68
N ILE A 170 -23.04 6.94 10.61
CA ILE A 170 -22.57 7.25 9.25
C ILE A 170 -22.69 8.75 8.94
N PRO A 171 -23.84 9.44 9.21
CA PRO A 171 -23.94 10.88 8.94
C PRO A 171 -22.93 11.72 9.73
N VAL A 172 -22.61 11.32 10.96
CA VAL A 172 -21.59 11.99 11.79
C VAL A 172 -20.21 11.89 11.17
N TYR A 173 -19.86 10.71 10.67
CA TYR A 173 -18.58 10.52 9.98
C TYR A 173 -18.53 11.25 8.64
N GLN A 174 -19.62 11.25 7.89
CA GLN A 174 -19.69 11.98 6.63
C GLN A 174 -19.47 13.48 6.84
N GLU A 175 -20.06 14.08 7.89
CA GLU A 175 -19.86 15.48 8.26
C GLU A 175 -18.39 15.75 8.64
N LEU A 176 -17.82 14.95 9.55
CA LEU A 176 -16.41 15.03 9.95
C LEU A 176 -15.48 14.94 8.73
N PHE A 177 -15.70 13.93 7.87
CA PHE A 177 -14.89 13.75 6.67
C PHE A 177 -14.99 14.96 5.74
N SER A 178 -16.19 15.44 5.45
CA SER A 178 -16.41 16.57 4.55
C SER A 178 -15.72 17.83 5.04
N ASN A 179 -15.89 18.17 6.32
CA ASN A 179 -15.26 19.35 6.91
C ASN A 179 -13.73 19.30 6.87
N VAL A 180 -13.15 18.14 7.19
CA VAL A 180 -11.70 17.94 7.14
C VAL A 180 -11.20 17.97 5.68
N TYR A 181 -11.90 17.28 4.79
CA TYR A 181 -11.57 17.22 3.36
C TYR A 181 -11.54 18.62 2.73
N ASP A 182 -12.60 19.41 2.89
CA ASP A 182 -12.70 20.74 2.29
C ASP A 182 -11.56 21.66 2.76
N ARG A 183 -11.26 21.64 4.05
CA ARG A 183 -10.19 22.45 4.65
C ARG A 183 -8.80 22.04 4.21
N ILE A 184 -8.55 20.74 4.07
CA ILE A 184 -7.26 20.25 3.58
C ILE A 184 -7.11 20.55 2.08
N LYS A 185 -8.16 20.41 1.28
CA LYS A 185 -8.13 20.69 -0.16
C LYS A 185 -7.88 22.17 -0.48
N GLU A 186 -8.16 23.09 0.42
CA GLU A 186 -7.79 24.51 0.25
C GLU A 186 -6.29 24.73 0.14
N LYS A 187 -5.47 23.90 0.82
CA LYS A 187 -4.00 24.00 0.85
C LYS A 187 -3.31 22.93 0.01
N HIS A 188 -3.89 21.75 -0.07
CA HIS A 188 -3.34 20.55 -0.70
C HIS A 188 -4.30 20.01 -1.77
N SER A 189 -4.61 20.84 -2.76
CA SER A 189 -5.63 20.56 -3.80
C SER A 189 -5.34 19.27 -4.58
N ASP A 190 -4.08 18.93 -4.76
CA ASP A 190 -3.63 17.80 -5.58
C ASP A 190 -3.64 16.47 -4.83
N VAL A 191 -3.68 16.50 -3.48
CA VAL A 191 -3.73 15.28 -2.65
C VAL A 191 -5.14 14.71 -2.66
N LYS A 192 -5.27 13.43 -2.96
CA LYS A 192 -6.54 12.71 -3.02
C LYS A 192 -6.85 12.02 -1.69
N PHE A 193 -8.12 12.00 -1.32
CA PHE A 193 -8.60 11.39 -0.08
C PHE A 193 -9.63 10.31 -0.35
N GLY A 194 -9.58 9.23 0.44
CA GLY A 194 -10.56 8.17 0.39
C GLY A 194 -10.65 7.38 1.68
N ASN A 195 -11.65 6.50 1.73
CA ASN A 195 -11.84 5.50 2.76
C ASN A 195 -11.48 4.12 2.19
N SER A 196 -10.98 3.22 3.03
CA SER A 196 -10.75 1.84 2.61
C SER A 196 -11.73 0.86 3.27
N PHE A 197 -12.03 -0.21 2.54
CA PHE A 197 -12.97 -1.28 2.91
C PHE A 197 -12.32 -2.64 2.64
N ALA A 198 -12.54 -3.61 3.52
CA ALA A 198 -12.13 -4.99 3.27
C ALA A 198 -13.16 -5.66 2.35
N LEU A 199 -12.87 -5.77 1.05
CA LEU A 199 -13.82 -6.25 0.06
C LEU A 199 -14.37 -7.64 0.39
N HIS A 200 -13.52 -8.57 0.80
CA HIS A 200 -13.96 -9.91 1.20
C HIS A 200 -14.97 -9.88 2.37
N GLN A 201 -14.82 -8.93 3.31
CA GLN A 201 -15.78 -8.73 4.40
C GLN A 201 -17.08 -8.10 3.89
N VAL A 202 -16.98 -7.11 2.99
CA VAL A 202 -18.14 -6.47 2.36
C VAL A 202 -19.00 -7.52 1.64
N MET A 203 -18.35 -8.41 0.89
CA MET A 203 -19.05 -9.46 0.13
C MET A 203 -19.62 -10.55 1.06
N ASN A 204 -18.79 -11.10 1.94
CA ASN A 204 -19.19 -12.20 2.83
C ASN A 204 -20.28 -11.80 3.83
N LYS A 205 -20.37 -10.52 4.19
CA LYS A 205 -21.35 -10.01 5.19
C LYS A 205 -22.43 -9.13 4.57
N ASN A 206 -22.47 -9.01 3.24
CA ASN A 206 -23.43 -8.20 2.50
C ASN A 206 -23.51 -6.74 2.96
N LEU A 207 -22.37 -6.06 3.08
CA LEU A 207 -22.22 -4.69 3.59
C LEU A 207 -22.17 -3.63 2.49
N LYS A 208 -22.68 -3.93 1.29
CA LYS A 208 -22.63 -3.05 0.11
C LYS A 208 -23.27 -1.68 0.37
N ASN A 209 -24.34 -1.61 1.16
CA ASN A 209 -25.01 -0.36 1.50
C ASN A 209 -24.07 0.57 2.30
N ILE A 210 -23.34 0.03 3.28
CA ILE A 210 -22.37 0.81 4.07
C ILE A 210 -21.27 1.38 3.18
N VAL A 211 -20.79 0.59 2.23
CA VAL A 211 -19.79 1.07 1.25
C VAL A 211 -20.34 2.21 0.42
N ASN A 212 -21.57 2.09 -0.09
CA ASN A 212 -22.23 3.16 -0.86
C ASN A 212 -22.39 4.46 -0.06
N ASP A 213 -22.83 4.35 1.20
CA ASP A 213 -23.03 5.50 2.07
C ASP A 213 -21.71 6.19 2.42
N LEU A 214 -20.62 5.44 2.47
CA LEU A 214 -19.27 5.91 2.83
C LEU A 214 -18.32 6.07 1.62
N ALA A 215 -18.87 6.00 0.40
CA ALA A 215 -18.14 6.27 -0.85
C ALA A 215 -17.93 7.78 -1.05
N ILE A 216 -17.27 8.43 -0.09
CA ILE A 216 -16.98 9.87 -0.05
C ILE A 216 -15.51 10.14 -0.38
N GLY A 217 -15.17 11.40 -0.70
CA GLY A 217 -13.81 11.78 -1.13
C GLY A 217 -13.56 11.59 -2.63
N ASP A 218 -12.29 11.53 -3.03
CA ASP A 218 -11.85 11.47 -4.43
C ASP A 218 -11.92 10.04 -5.00
N PHE A 219 -11.67 9.02 -4.16
CA PHE A 219 -11.69 7.62 -4.53
C PHE A 219 -12.23 6.75 -3.38
N VAL A 220 -12.54 5.50 -3.70
CA VAL A 220 -12.87 4.44 -2.73
C VAL A 220 -11.82 3.36 -2.81
N ALA A 221 -11.15 3.08 -1.68
CA ALA A 221 -10.11 2.07 -1.64
C ALA A 221 -10.64 0.73 -1.14
N PHE A 222 -10.02 -0.36 -1.60
CA PHE A 222 -10.32 -1.70 -1.14
C PHE A 222 -9.04 -2.44 -0.78
N SER A 223 -9.06 -3.14 0.35
CA SER A 223 -8.18 -4.28 0.58
C SER A 223 -8.87 -5.55 0.12
N TYR A 224 -8.11 -6.51 -0.41
CA TYR A 224 -8.65 -7.77 -0.88
C TYR A 224 -7.74 -8.96 -0.60
N THR A 225 -8.33 -9.97 0.02
CA THR A 225 -7.81 -11.33 0.16
C THR A 225 -8.85 -12.31 -0.31
N PRO A 226 -8.51 -13.37 -1.07
CA PRO A 226 -9.48 -14.35 -1.59
C PRO A 226 -9.88 -15.38 -0.52
N THR A 227 -10.18 -14.92 0.70
CA THR A 227 -10.40 -15.77 1.87
C THR A 227 -11.85 -15.80 2.31
N ASP A 228 -12.21 -16.86 2.98
CA ASP A 228 -13.48 -16.99 3.70
C ASP A 228 -13.41 -16.39 5.13
N ASN A 229 -14.46 -16.61 5.91
CA ASN A 229 -14.53 -16.14 7.30
C ASN A 229 -13.55 -16.83 8.27
N LEU A 230 -12.88 -17.89 7.82
CA LEU A 230 -11.85 -18.61 8.57
C LEU A 230 -10.43 -18.23 8.15
N ASN A 231 -10.29 -17.27 7.24
CA ASN A 231 -9.04 -16.82 6.61
C ASN A 231 -8.36 -17.93 5.76
N GLU A 232 -9.14 -18.88 5.21
CA GLU A 232 -8.67 -19.83 4.23
C GLU A 232 -8.95 -19.34 2.80
N ILE A 233 -7.99 -19.53 1.90
CA ILE A 233 -8.21 -19.29 0.48
C ILE A 233 -9.20 -20.33 -0.03
N ASN A 234 -10.36 -19.88 -0.46
CA ASN A 234 -11.46 -20.72 -0.95
C ASN A 234 -11.91 -20.37 -2.37
N LYS A 235 -11.13 -19.54 -3.06
CA LYS A 235 -11.39 -19.11 -4.44
C LYS A 235 -10.19 -19.42 -5.32
N THR A 236 -10.46 -19.66 -6.59
CA THR A 236 -9.43 -19.65 -7.63
C THR A 236 -9.07 -18.22 -8.02
N PRO A 237 -7.92 -17.99 -8.71
CA PRO A 237 -7.59 -16.69 -9.27
C PRO A 237 -8.71 -16.12 -10.16
N GLU A 238 -9.36 -16.95 -10.98
CA GLU A 238 -10.47 -16.55 -11.84
C GLU A 238 -11.69 -16.08 -11.06
N GLU A 239 -12.12 -16.83 -10.05
CA GLU A 239 -13.26 -16.47 -9.19
C GLU A 239 -12.98 -15.18 -8.44
N SER A 240 -11.73 -14.95 -8.04
CA SER A 240 -11.30 -13.72 -7.37
C SER A 240 -11.45 -12.50 -8.30
N ILE A 241 -11.08 -12.60 -9.57
CA ILE A 241 -11.28 -11.52 -10.54
C ILE A 241 -12.77 -11.26 -10.81
N LEU A 242 -13.60 -12.30 -10.84
CA LEU A 242 -15.06 -12.12 -10.95
C LEU A 242 -15.63 -11.36 -9.75
N GLU A 243 -15.09 -11.60 -8.55
CA GLU A 243 -15.48 -10.84 -7.35
C GLU A 243 -15.00 -9.39 -7.42
N LEU A 244 -13.76 -9.14 -7.87
CA LEU A 244 -13.26 -7.77 -8.06
C LEU A 244 -14.12 -6.96 -9.04
N ASN A 245 -14.63 -7.58 -10.11
CA ASN A 245 -15.50 -6.90 -11.05
C ASN A 245 -16.81 -6.39 -10.43
N GLN A 246 -17.30 -7.02 -9.36
CA GLN A 246 -18.52 -6.58 -8.67
C GLN A 246 -18.37 -5.21 -7.99
N ILE A 247 -17.13 -4.75 -7.75
CA ILE A 247 -16.88 -3.42 -7.17
C ILE A 247 -17.49 -2.32 -8.04
N PHE A 248 -17.41 -2.45 -9.37
CA PHE A 248 -17.95 -1.45 -10.29
C PHE A 248 -19.48 -1.40 -10.29
N GLU A 249 -20.14 -2.45 -9.81
CA GLU A 249 -21.59 -2.44 -9.58
C GLU A 249 -21.94 -1.77 -8.25
N ILE A 250 -21.06 -1.93 -7.23
CA ILE A 250 -21.23 -1.32 -5.91
C ILE A 250 -20.95 0.20 -6.01
N ILE A 251 -19.87 0.59 -6.71
CA ILE A 251 -19.41 1.98 -6.83
C ILE A 251 -19.29 2.39 -8.31
N PRO A 252 -20.40 2.64 -9.02
CA PRO A 252 -20.36 2.86 -10.46
C PRO A 252 -19.78 4.22 -10.88
N ASN A 253 -19.80 5.21 -9.98
CA ASN A 253 -19.55 6.61 -10.33
C ASN A 253 -18.28 7.22 -9.70
N LYS A 254 -17.43 6.42 -9.08
CA LYS A 254 -16.18 6.89 -8.48
C LYS A 254 -14.99 6.08 -8.94
N LYS A 255 -13.82 6.69 -8.88
CA LYS A 255 -12.56 5.96 -8.96
C LYS A 255 -12.45 5.01 -7.79
N ILE A 256 -11.93 3.82 -8.05
CA ILE A 256 -11.57 2.86 -7.01
C ILE A 256 -10.06 2.76 -6.90
N ALA A 257 -9.57 2.33 -5.76
CA ALA A 257 -8.17 2.01 -5.57
C ALA A 257 -8.06 0.63 -4.90
N PHE A 258 -7.03 -0.12 -5.26
CA PHE A 258 -6.64 -1.30 -4.51
C PHE A 258 -5.51 -0.91 -3.58
N PHE A 259 -5.86 -0.62 -2.32
CA PHE A 259 -4.91 -0.19 -1.32
C PHE A 259 -3.97 -1.33 -0.88
N GLU A 260 -4.54 -2.53 -0.71
CA GLU A 260 -3.81 -3.75 -0.37
C GLU A 260 -4.50 -4.94 -1.03
N ILE A 261 -3.85 -5.54 -2.00
CA ILE A 261 -4.34 -6.77 -2.63
C ILE A 261 -3.26 -7.83 -2.55
N SER A 262 -3.63 -9.06 -2.19
CA SER A 262 -2.65 -10.12 -1.98
C SER A 262 -3.18 -11.51 -2.28
N TRP A 263 -2.23 -12.43 -2.38
CA TRP A 263 -2.43 -13.87 -2.40
C TRP A 263 -1.31 -14.55 -1.59
N SER A 264 -1.67 -15.27 -0.54
CA SER A 264 -0.70 -15.99 0.29
C SER A 264 -0.17 -17.24 -0.42
N THR A 265 1.10 -17.57 -0.14
CA THR A 265 1.70 -18.82 -0.62
C THR A 265 1.73 -19.92 0.45
N SER A 266 1.18 -19.66 1.65
CA SER A 266 1.10 -20.65 2.72
C SER A 266 0.11 -21.76 2.40
N ASP A 267 0.56 -23.01 2.40
CA ASP A 267 -0.27 -24.20 2.24
C ASP A 267 -1.24 -24.39 3.42
N PHE A 268 -0.89 -23.86 4.60
CA PHE A 268 -1.73 -23.87 5.79
C PHE A 268 -3.10 -23.18 5.57
N VAL A 269 -3.14 -22.23 4.63
CA VAL A 269 -4.36 -21.50 4.25
C VAL A 269 -4.75 -21.75 2.79
N ASN A 270 -4.40 -22.92 2.26
CA ASN A 270 -4.66 -23.36 0.88
C ASN A 270 -3.98 -22.49 -0.19
N GLY A 271 -2.91 -21.76 0.17
CA GLY A 271 -2.11 -20.96 -0.76
C GLY A 271 -1.00 -21.74 -1.42
N ASN A 272 -0.47 -21.24 -2.52
CA ASN A 272 0.75 -21.73 -3.17
C ASN A 272 1.31 -20.71 -4.17
N SER A 273 2.57 -20.87 -4.57
CA SER A 273 3.26 -19.93 -5.46
C SER A 273 2.70 -19.88 -6.87
N ILE A 274 2.14 -20.97 -7.39
CA ILE A 274 1.54 -21.03 -8.74
C ILE A 274 0.25 -20.22 -8.75
N SER A 275 -0.60 -20.39 -7.74
CA SER A 275 -1.85 -19.62 -7.61
C SER A 275 -1.58 -18.14 -7.40
N GLN A 276 -0.52 -17.78 -6.61
CA GLN A 276 -0.10 -16.39 -6.46
C GLN A 276 0.32 -15.78 -7.81
N GLN A 277 1.16 -16.47 -8.58
CA GLN A 277 1.57 -16.05 -9.92
C GLN A 277 0.38 -15.85 -10.85
N ASN A 278 -0.51 -16.84 -10.94
CA ASN A 278 -1.70 -16.77 -11.79
C ASN A 278 -2.64 -15.62 -11.37
N PHE A 279 -2.77 -15.37 -10.07
CA PHE A 279 -3.59 -14.27 -9.60
C PHE A 279 -2.98 -12.92 -9.98
N ILE A 280 -1.66 -12.76 -9.88
CA ILE A 280 -0.95 -11.53 -10.31
C ILE A 280 -1.19 -11.28 -11.79
N GLU A 281 -0.98 -12.28 -12.67
CA GLU A 281 -1.24 -12.16 -14.11
C GLU A 281 -2.67 -11.65 -14.39
N LYS A 282 -3.65 -12.31 -13.79
CA LYS A 282 -5.07 -11.95 -13.99
C LYS A 282 -5.44 -10.60 -13.40
N LEU A 283 -4.83 -10.24 -12.28
CA LEU A 283 -5.04 -8.95 -11.63
C LEU A 283 -4.54 -7.79 -12.52
N PHE A 284 -3.38 -7.96 -13.15
CA PHE A 284 -2.86 -6.94 -14.07
C PHE A 284 -3.69 -6.85 -15.35
N ASN A 285 -4.14 -7.96 -15.90
CA ASN A 285 -5.10 -7.97 -17.03
C ASN A 285 -6.42 -7.25 -16.65
N PHE A 286 -6.91 -7.47 -15.42
CA PHE A 286 -8.08 -6.77 -14.89
C PHE A 286 -7.81 -5.27 -14.74
N TYR A 287 -6.64 -4.89 -14.23
CA TYR A 287 -6.21 -3.50 -14.09
C TYR A 287 -6.17 -2.81 -15.45
N GLU A 288 -5.50 -3.37 -16.44
CA GLU A 288 -5.40 -2.83 -17.80
C GLU A 288 -6.78 -2.57 -18.44
N GLN A 289 -7.69 -3.54 -18.32
CA GLN A 289 -9.06 -3.42 -18.84
C GLN A 289 -9.89 -2.33 -18.14
N ASN A 290 -9.52 -1.93 -16.92
CA ASN A 290 -10.26 -1.01 -16.08
C ASN A 290 -9.43 0.21 -15.63
N GLU A 291 -8.28 0.47 -16.23
CA GLU A 291 -7.33 1.52 -15.85
C GLU A 291 -8.01 2.88 -15.66
N SER A 292 -8.93 3.24 -16.58
CA SER A 292 -9.68 4.50 -16.49
C SER A 292 -10.55 4.64 -15.23
N LYS A 293 -10.87 3.53 -14.54
CA LYS A 293 -11.70 3.49 -13.32
C LYS A 293 -10.87 3.28 -12.05
N ILE A 294 -9.62 2.85 -12.20
CA ILE A 294 -8.74 2.51 -11.08
C ILE A 294 -7.77 3.68 -10.86
N GLU A 295 -7.68 4.15 -9.63
CA GLU A 295 -6.77 5.22 -9.23
C GLU A 295 -5.35 4.71 -9.04
N PHE A 296 -5.21 3.60 -8.30
CA PHE A 296 -3.95 2.88 -8.12
C PHE A 296 -4.21 1.43 -7.67
N LEU A 297 -3.15 0.61 -7.83
CA LEU A 297 -3.12 -0.78 -7.39
C LEU A 297 -1.83 -1.03 -6.62
N THR A 298 -1.94 -1.44 -5.35
CA THR A 298 -0.81 -1.78 -4.50
C THR A 298 -0.90 -3.24 -4.05
N TRP A 299 0.16 -4.01 -4.35
CA TRP A 299 0.30 -5.37 -3.86
C TRP A 299 0.74 -5.38 -2.39
N TYR A 300 0.11 -6.18 -1.58
CA TYR A 300 0.46 -6.42 -0.18
C TYR A 300 1.11 -7.80 -0.07
N ARG A 301 2.35 -7.94 0.22
CA ARG A 301 3.49 -7.10 0.58
C ARG A 301 4.70 -7.51 -0.28
N TYR A 302 5.85 -6.82 -0.11
CA TYR A 302 7.06 -7.13 -0.85
C TYR A 302 7.70 -8.45 -0.39
N ILE A 303 8.05 -8.56 0.90
CA ILE A 303 8.78 -9.70 1.47
C ILE A 303 7.92 -10.40 2.53
N ASP A 304 8.03 -11.74 2.58
CA ASP A 304 7.45 -12.52 3.67
C ASP A 304 8.02 -12.12 5.03
N GLN A 305 7.31 -12.42 6.07
CA GLN A 305 7.75 -12.17 7.43
C GLN A 305 7.75 -13.47 8.24
N GLU A 306 8.51 -13.45 9.34
CA GLU A 306 8.48 -14.56 10.28
C GLU A 306 7.07 -14.78 10.82
N ILE A 307 6.66 -16.03 10.94
CA ILE A 307 5.37 -16.37 11.54
C ILE A 307 5.30 -15.75 12.94
N ASP A 308 4.11 -15.30 13.33
CA ASP A 308 3.83 -14.54 14.55
C ASP A 308 4.30 -13.06 14.56
N SER A 309 4.90 -12.56 13.47
CA SER A 309 5.27 -11.14 13.36
C SER A 309 4.23 -10.30 12.58
N CYS A 310 3.31 -10.94 11.85
CA CYS A 310 2.42 -10.28 10.90
C CYS A 310 1.04 -9.95 11.47
N VAL A 311 0.66 -10.58 12.56
CA VAL A 311 -0.56 -10.30 13.32
C VAL A 311 -0.16 -9.94 14.73
N THR A 312 -0.74 -8.88 15.25
CA THR A 312 -0.44 -8.41 16.59
C THR A 312 -0.84 -9.47 17.61
N LYS A 313 0.12 -9.88 18.45
CA LYS A 313 -0.12 -10.88 19.50
C LYS A 313 -1.13 -10.35 20.50
N ASN A 314 -1.90 -11.27 21.08
CA ASN A 314 -2.71 -10.97 22.25
C ASN A 314 -1.83 -10.36 23.34
N GLN A 315 -2.04 -9.09 23.65
CA GLN A 315 -1.36 -8.45 24.77
C GLN A 315 -2.15 -8.68 26.06
N LYS A 316 -1.48 -9.18 27.09
CA LYS A 316 -2.05 -9.20 28.44
C LYS A 316 -1.89 -7.82 29.06
N ILE A 317 -3.01 -7.16 29.32
CA ILE A 317 -3.05 -5.93 30.11
C ILE A 317 -3.73 -6.30 31.45
N GLY A 318 -2.93 -6.53 32.47
CA GLY A 318 -3.40 -7.10 33.73
C GLY A 318 -3.90 -8.55 33.54
N ASP A 319 -5.09 -8.87 34.04
CA ASP A 319 -5.71 -10.18 33.89
C ASP A 319 -6.55 -10.32 32.60
N GLN A 320 -6.61 -9.26 31.78
CA GLN A 320 -7.36 -9.27 30.52
C GLN A 320 -6.44 -9.52 29.33
N THR A 321 -6.84 -10.43 28.46
CA THR A 321 -6.22 -10.62 27.16
C THR A 321 -6.90 -9.70 26.16
N ILE A 322 -6.17 -8.71 25.65
CA ILE A 322 -6.65 -7.81 24.61
C ILE A 322 -5.94 -8.16 23.31
N THR A 323 -6.71 -8.48 22.29
CA THR A 323 -6.19 -8.64 20.93
C THR A 323 -6.01 -7.25 20.32
N VAL A 324 -4.77 -6.82 20.17
CA VAL A 324 -4.43 -5.56 19.50
C VAL A 324 -3.99 -5.91 18.09
N GLY A 325 -4.79 -5.61 17.12
CA GLY A 325 -4.49 -5.83 15.69
C GLY A 325 -5.78 -5.94 14.89
N GLY A 326 -5.75 -5.59 13.63
CA GLY A 326 -6.86 -5.44 12.69
C GLY A 326 -8.26 -5.68 13.25
N GLY A 327 -9.08 -4.66 13.26
CA GLY A 327 -10.35 -4.60 14.03
C GLY A 327 -11.34 -5.77 13.87
N SER A 328 -11.07 -6.70 12.95
CA SER A 328 -11.91 -7.89 12.74
C SER A 328 -11.58 -9.07 13.66
N SER A 329 -10.49 -9.04 14.43
CA SER A 329 -10.04 -10.19 15.23
C SER A 329 -10.56 -10.22 16.68
N MET A 330 -11.24 -9.17 17.15
CA MET A 330 -11.83 -9.17 18.50
C MET A 330 -12.95 -10.21 18.62
N GLY A 331 -12.76 -11.19 19.50
CA GLY A 331 -13.71 -12.30 19.70
C GLY A 331 -13.53 -13.50 18.77
N THR A 332 -12.47 -13.49 17.95
CA THR A 332 -12.15 -14.57 17.01
C THR A 332 -11.42 -15.72 17.72
N SER A 333 -11.67 -16.97 17.32
CA SER A 333 -10.96 -18.12 17.86
C SER A 333 -9.47 -18.04 17.51
N GLU A 334 -8.62 -18.58 18.38
CA GLU A 334 -7.16 -18.67 18.18
C GLU A 334 -6.80 -19.27 16.81
N HIS A 335 -7.55 -20.25 16.37
CA HIS A 335 -7.40 -20.91 15.08
C HIS A 335 -7.59 -19.98 13.85
N VAL A 336 -8.55 -19.05 13.92
CA VAL A 336 -8.79 -18.07 12.85
C VAL A 336 -7.69 -17.01 12.84
N ILE A 337 -7.16 -16.64 14.03
CA ILE A 337 -6.03 -15.73 14.17
C ILE A 337 -4.75 -16.36 13.61
N GLU A 338 -4.54 -17.65 13.87
CA GLU A 338 -3.40 -18.39 13.31
C GLU A 338 -3.43 -18.40 11.77
N ARG A 339 -4.59 -18.64 11.17
CA ARG A 339 -4.75 -18.59 9.71
C ARG A 339 -4.49 -17.19 9.15
N LEU A 340 -4.99 -16.16 9.80
CA LEU A 340 -4.71 -14.78 9.42
C LEU A 340 -3.21 -14.49 9.46
N ASN A 341 -2.52 -14.97 10.50
CA ASN A 341 -1.09 -14.85 10.64
C ASN A 341 -0.35 -15.58 9.52
N GLN A 342 -0.69 -16.84 9.27
CA GLN A 342 -0.14 -17.65 8.18
C GLN A 342 -0.38 -17.00 6.81
N TYR A 343 -1.57 -16.46 6.58
CA TYR A 343 -1.89 -15.75 5.35
C TYR A 343 -0.98 -14.53 5.17
N ASN A 344 -1.00 -13.62 6.14
CA ASN A 344 -0.30 -12.34 6.05
C ASN A 344 1.22 -12.48 6.00
N CYS A 345 1.79 -13.42 6.78
CA CYS A 345 3.22 -13.64 6.79
C CYS A 345 3.77 -14.21 5.48
N ASN A 346 2.95 -14.88 4.69
CA ASN A 346 3.34 -15.51 3.43
C ASN A 346 2.72 -14.84 2.19
N ALA A 347 2.21 -13.60 2.33
CA ALA A 347 1.63 -12.84 1.22
C ALA A 347 2.67 -12.10 0.36
N GLY A 348 3.94 -12.10 0.77
CA GLY A 348 5.04 -11.50 0.02
C GLY A 348 5.28 -12.18 -1.32
N ILE A 349 5.95 -11.46 -2.22
CA ILE A 349 6.46 -11.99 -3.50
C ILE A 349 7.92 -12.40 -3.42
N VAL A 350 8.56 -12.15 -2.27
CA VAL A 350 9.92 -12.55 -1.91
C VAL A 350 9.85 -13.28 -0.56
N THR A 351 10.65 -14.35 -0.37
CA THR A 351 10.69 -15.08 0.89
C THR A 351 11.50 -14.32 1.96
N THR A 352 11.37 -14.71 3.22
CA THR A 352 12.18 -14.17 4.33
C THR A 352 13.69 -14.27 4.08
N ASP A 353 14.14 -15.32 3.36
CA ASP A 353 15.53 -15.54 2.96
C ASP A 353 15.92 -14.77 1.69
N LYS A 354 15.10 -13.81 1.26
CA LYS A 354 15.32 -12.98 0.06
C LYS A 354 15.33 -13.77 -1.26
N ASN A 355 14.69 -14.94 -1.34
CA ASN A 355 14.50 -15.65 -2.60
C ASN A 355 13.25 -15.15 -3.31
N PHE A 356 13.37 -14.88 -4.60
CA PHE A 356 12.24 -14.48 -5.43
C PHE A 356 11.26 -15.64 -5.63
N LYS A 357 9.98 -15.40 -5.36
CA LYS A 357 8.91 -16.34 -5.68
C LYS A 357 8.50 -16.23 -7.17
N LEU A 358 7.67 -17.16 -7.64
CA LEU A 358 7.09 -17.04 -8.99
C LEU A 358 6.33 -15.72 -9.17
N GLY A 359 5.63 -15.28 -8.13
CA GLY A 359 4.91 -14.00 -8.10
C GLY A 359 5.80 -12.77 -8.32
N TRP A 360 7.06 -12.78 -7.89
CA TRP A 360 8.02 -11.69 -8.16
C TRP A 360 8.27 -11.51 -9.65
N ASN A 361 8.60 -12.61 -10.33
CA ASN A 361 8.89 -12.57 -11.75
C ASN A 361 7.67 -12.11 -12.55
N GLU A 362 6.49 -12.63 -12.19
CA GLU A 362 5.24 -12.24 -12.81
C GLU A 362 4.93 -10.77 -12.61
N PHE A 363 4.98 -10.29 -11.37
CA PHE A 363 4.71 -8.89 -11.02
C PHE A 363 5.60 -7.93 -11.80
N LYS A 364 6.91 -8.23 -11.87
CA LYS A 364 7.87 -7.44 -12.64
C LYS A 364 7.56 -7.46 -14.14
N THR A 365 7.24 -8.62 -14.69
CA THR A 365 6.89 -8.79 -16.10
C THR A 365 5.65 -7.96 -16.45
N GLN A 366 4.62 -8.04 -15.63
CA GLN A 366 3.37 -7.32 -15.85
C GLN A 366 3.57 -5.80 -15.81
N ILE A 367 4.37 -5.27 -14.87
CA ILE A 367 4.68 -3.83 -14.85
C ILE A 367 5.43 -3.41 -16.12
N GLN A 368 6.36 -4.23 -16.60
CA GLN A 368 7.09 -3.94 -17.83
C GLN A 368 6.20 -3.90 -19.09
N MET A 369 5.08 -4.65 -19.08
CA MET A 369 4.09 -4.62 -20.16
C MET A 369 3.22 -3.37 -20.14
N LEU A 370 2.99 -2.77 -18.96
CA LEU A 370 2.23 -1.54 -18.81
C LEU A 370 3.01 -0.27 -19.14
N ASN A 371 4.35 -0.31 -19.16
CA ASN A 371 5.25 0.82 -19.45
C ASN A 371 5.66 0.85 -20.92
#